data_f25ed7e225fe76f4fd431fa02e4e6cfa
#
_entry.id   f25ed7e225fe76f4fd431fa02e4e6cfa
#
_cell.length_a   1.000
_cell.length_b   1.000
_cell.length_c   1.000
_cell.angle_alpha   90.00
_cell.angle_beta   90.00
_cell.angle_gamma   90.00
#
_symmetry.space_group_name_H-M   'P 1'
#
loop_
_entity.id
_entity.type
_entity.pdbx_description
1 polymer ?
#
loop_
_entity_poly.entity_id
_entity_poly.type
_entity_poly.pdbx_seq_one_letter_code
_entity_poly.pdbx_strand_id
1 'polypeptide(L)'
;WISTFVSRSERWKSPKYLVGESYGGVRVMGLAHELQQNQWLYLNGVVLVSPADYELQDYNYARGGGNIVQPVADFPYFTATAWYHNKLSDDLQRKSLDEVIEISDGFAYNELLPSIAKGGFLNNNVKEEIAKKIESLTGIEYNVVLDNNLIITTGLFWKELLRDEGFTIGR
;
A
#
# COMPACT_ATOMS: atom_id res chain seq x y z
N TRP A 1 30.91 8.42 -13.58
CA TRP A 1 31.62 8.69 -12.32
C TRP A 1 32.04 7.40 -11.60
N ILE A 2 31.16 6.44 -11.35
CA ILE A 2 31.47 5.21 -10.61
C ILE A 2 32.58 4.41 -11.33
N SER A 3 32.45 4.17 -12.62
CA SER A 3 33.46 3.45 -13.42
C SER A 3 34.81 4.18 -13.42
N THR A 4 34.81 5.52 -13.51
CA THR A 4 36.02 6.35 -13.40
C THR A 4 36.68 6.22 -12.03
N PHE A 5 35.87 6.25 -10.95
CA PHE A 5 36.38 6.05 -9.59
C PHE A 5 37.02 4.66 -9.41
N VAL A 6 36.32 3.61 -9.84
CA VAL A 6 36.79 2.23 -9.75
C VAL A 6 38.12 2.06 -10.51
N SER A 7 38.25 2.68 -11.71
CA SER A 7 39.46 2.64 -12.52
C SER A 7 40.61 3.39 -11.85
N ARG A 8 40.35 4.65 -11.40
CA ARG A 8 41.38 5.48 -10.75
C ARG A 8 41.86 4.93 -9.41
N SER A 9 40.98 4.21 -8.71
CA SER A 9 41.28 3.58 -7.42
C SER A 9 41.84 2.15 -7.58
N GLU A 10 41.96 1.65 -8.80
CA GLU A 10 42.40 0.28 -9.11
C GLU A 10 41.52 -0.81 -8.41
N ARG A 11 40.22 -0.55 -8.26
CA ARG A 11 39.26 -1.39 -7.50
C ARG A 11 38.40 -2.30 -8.37
N TRP A 12 38.80 -2.60 -9.60
CA TRP A 12 38.03 -3.50 -10.46
C TRP A 12 37.78 -4.88 -9.86
N LYS A 13 38.77 -5.42 -9.14
CA LYS A 13 38.70 -6.73 -8.48
C LYS A 13 38.01 -6.72 -7.12
N SER A 14 37.74 -5.54 -6.55
CA SER A 14 37.09 -5.42 -5.25
C SER A 14 35.61 -5.74 -5.35
N PRO A 15 35.00 -6.37 -4.33
CA PRO A 15 33.55 -6.53 -4.24
C PRO A 15 32.85 -5.18 -4.28
N LYS A 16 31.73 -5.11 -5.02
CA LYS A 16 30.97 -3.89 -5.24
C LYS A 16 29.53 -4.12 -4.83
N TYR A 17 29.01 -3.26 -3.96
CA TYR A 17 27.65 -3.28 -3.50
C TYR A 17 27.02 -1.90 -3.67
N LEU A 18 25.73 -1.88 -4.01
CA LEU A 18 24.91 -0.67 -3.97
C LEU A 18 23.93 -0.78 -2.81
N VAL A 19 23.73 0.32 -2.12
CA VAL A 19 22.76 0.41 -1.02
C VAL A 19 21.82 1.56 -1.30
N GLY A 20 20.52 1.34 -1.20
CA GLY A 20 19.51 2.37 -1.39
C GLY A 20 18.39 2.25 -0.38
N GLU A 21 18.02 3.38 0.22
CA GLU A 21 16.91 3.51 1.15
C GLU A 21 15.76 4.28 0.49
N SER A 22 14.53 3.83 0.72
CA SER A 22 13.30 4.45 0.22
C SER A 22 13.37 4.62 -1.32
N TYR A 23 13.23 5.83 -1.86
CA TYR A 23 13.44 6.13 -3.29
C TYR A 23 14.84 5.79 -3.79
N GLY A 24 15.83 5.78 -2.91
CA GLY A 24 17.17 5.31 -3.22
C GLY A 24 17.20 3.85 -3.71
N GLY A 25 16.25 3.03 -3.29
CA GLY A 25 16.06 1.66 -3.80
C GLY A 25 15.79 1.63 -5.30
N VAL A 26 14.85 2.47 -5.77
CA VAL A 26 14.53 2.61 -7.21
C VAL A 26 15.77 3.06 -8.00
N ARG A 27 16.50 4.05 -7.48
CA ARG A 27 17.73 4.54 -8.11
C ARG A 27 18.80 3.47 -8.20
N VAL A 28 18.97 2.67 -7.14
CA VAL A 28 19.95 1.59 -7.10
C VAL A 28 19.60 0.50 -8.11
N MET A 29 18.34 0.15 -8.28
CA MET A 29 17.92 -0.83 -9.30
C MET A 29 18.23 -0.34 -10.72
N GLY A 30 17.87 0.90 -11.06
CA GLY A 30 18.21 1.50 -12.36
C GLY A 30 19.72 1.63 -12.58
N LEU A 31 20.45 2.04 -11.53
CA LEU A 31 21.90 2.17 -11.58
C LEU A 31 22.61 0.81 -11.75
N ALA A 32 22.12 -0.24 -11.07
CA ALA A 32 22.65 -1.58 -11.21
C ALA A 32 22.52 -2.07 -12.67
N HIS A 33 21.35 -1.84 -13.28
CA HIS A 33 21.13 -2.15 -14.70
C HIS A 33 22.10 -1.39 -15.61
N GLU A 34 22.21 -0.08 -15.45
CA GLU A 34 23.09 0.79 -16.24
C GLU A 34 24.56 0.36 -16.12
N LEU A 35 25.05 0.11 -14.91
CA LEU A 35 26.42 -0.29 -14.67
C LEU A 35 26.78 -1.62 -15.33
N GLN A 36 25.86 -2.59 -15.28
CA GLN A 36 26.10 -3.92 -15.85
C GLN A 36 25.97 -3.91 -17.38
N GLN A 37 24.96 -3.26 -17.95
CA GLN A 37 24.68 -3.27 -19.38
C GLN A 37 25.63 -2.36 -20.18
N ASN A 38 25.93 -1.17 -19.66
CA ASN A 38 26.61 -0.13 -20.43
C ASN A 38 28.04 0.12 -19.96
N GLN A 39 28.42 -0.30 -18.75
CA GLN A 39 29.73 -0.02 -18.18
C GLN A 39 30.55 -1.29 -17.87
N TRP A 40 30.01 -2.47 -18.13
CA TRP A 40 30.64 -3.76 -17.84
C TRP A 40 31.11 -3.89 -16.38
N LEU A 41 30.46 -3.12 -15.48
CA LEU A 41 30.77 -3.11 -14.05
C LEU A 41 29.77 -3.98 -13.31
N TYR A 42 30.19 -5.21 -13.01
CA TYR A 42 29.35 -6.17 -12.31
C TYR A 42 29.37 -5.94 -10.82
N LEU A 43 28.19 -6.04 -10.20
CA LEU A 43 27.98 -5.90 -8.77
C LEU A 43 27.96 -7.27 -8.09
N ASN A 44 28.42 -7.31 -6.84
CA ASN A 44 28.35 -8.48 -5.98
C ASN A 44 27.02 -8.54 -5.22
N GLY A 45 26.32 -7.40 -5.08
CA GLY A 45 25.01 -7.35 -4.46
C GLY A 45 24.41 -5.96 -4.44
N VAL A 46 23.12 -5.96 -4.12
CA VAL A 46 22.31 -4.75 -3.92
C VAL A 46 21.59 -4.91 -2.59
N VAL A 47 21.62 -3.87 -1.76
CA VAL A 47 20.89 -3.80 -0.49
C VAL A 47 19.79 -2.76 -0.62
N LEU A 48 18.55 -3.19 -0.46
CA LEU A 48 17.37 -2.34 -0.51
C LEU A 48 16.83 -2.19 0.90
N VAL A 49 16.81 -0.96 1.40
CA VAL A 49 16.30 -0.62 2.72
C VAL A 49 14.96 0.09 2.53
N SER A 50 13.86 -0.57 2.94
CA SER A 50 12.50 -0.04 2.79
C SER A 50 12.28 0.64 1.43
N PRO A 51 12.48 -0.05 0.31
CA PRO A 51 12.45 0.55 -1.00
C PRO A 51 11.04 1.08 -1.31
N ALA A 52 10.97 2.25 -1.93
CA ALA A 52 9.71 2.75 -2.45
C ALA A 52 9.25 1.87 -3.64
N ASP A 53 8.00 1.47 -3.61
CA ASP A 53 7.36 0.79 -4.73
C ASP A 53 6.40 1.75 -5.45
N TYR A 54 6.80 2.18 -6.64
CA TYR A 54 6.03 3.14 -7.41
C TYR A 54 4.84 2.53 -8.14
N GLU A 55 4.84 1.23 -8.38
CA GLU A 55 3.76 0.57 -9.10
C GLU A 55 2.57 0.29 -8.18
N LEU A 56 2.83 0.11 -6.87
CA LEU A 56 1.81 -0.19 -5.88
C LEU A 56 1.27 1.04 -5.14
N GLN A 57 1.85 2.23 -5.35
CA GLN A 57 1.41 3.45 -4.65
C GLN A 57 0.16 4.07 -5.30
N ASP A 58 -0.66 4.75 -4.46
CA ASP A 58 -1.87 5.52 -4.81
C ASP A 58 -1.75 6.45 -6.03
N TYR A 59 -0.53 6.79 -6.41
CA TYR A 59 -0.23 7.68 -7.51
C TYR A 59 -0.78 7.21 -8.86
N ASN A 60 -0.78 5.90 -9.11
CA ASN A 60 -1.33 5.32 -10.33
C ASN A 60 -2.85 5.24 -10.29
N TYR A 61 -3.43 5.11 -9.09
CA TYR A 61 -4.87 5.10 -8.90
C TYR A 61 -5.48 6.48 -9.18
N ALA A 62 -4.92 7.53 -8.61
CA ALA A 62 -5.36 8.92 -8.80
C ALA A 62 -5.28 9.37 -10.28
N ARG A 63 -4.48 8.70 -11.10
CA ARG A 63 -4.34 8.97 -12.54
C ARG A 63 -5.16 8.04 -13.45
N GLY A 64 -6.08 7.25 -12.88
CA GLY A 64 -6.89 6.30 -13.63
C GLY A 64 -6.15 5.00 -14.01
N GLY A 65 -5.00 4.74 -13.43
CA GLY A 65 -4.19 3.53 -13.69
C GLY A 65 -4.64 2.26 -12.96
N GLY A 66 -5.73 2.35 -12.18
CA GLY A 66 -6.53 1.20 -11.76
C GLY A 66 -5.84 0.06 -11.00
N ASN A 67 -4.87 0.33 -10.13
CA ASN A 67 -4.39 -0.73 -9.24
C ASN A 67 -5.44 -1.04 -8.17
N ILE A 68 -6.28 -2.06 -8.42
CA ILE A 68 -7.30 -2.51 -7.48
C ILE A 68 -6.74 -3.35 -6.33
N VAL A 69 -5.48 -3.78 -6.42
CA VAL A 69 -4.84 -4.64 -5.40
C VAL A 69 -4.42 -3.84 -4.19
N GLN A 70 -3.94 -2.60 -4.37
CA GLN A 70 -3.45 -1.78 -3.26
C GLN A 70 -4.52 -1.51 -2.20
N PRO A 71 -5.74 -1.01 -2.52
CA PRO A 71 -6.79 -0.80 -1.51
C PRO A 71 -7.17 -2.07 -0.77
N VAL A 72 -7.05 -3.23 -1.41
CA VAL A 72 -7.32 -4.54 -0.81
C VAL A 72 -6.18 -4.94 0.14
N ALA A 73 -4.93 -4.77 -0.29
CA ALA A 73 -3.75 -5.09 0.52
C ALA A 73 -3.61 -4.17 1.75
N ASP A 74 -4.03 -2.90 1.63
CA ASP A 74 -4.00 -1.95 2.74
C ASP A 74 -5.17 -2.15 3.73
N PHE A 75 -6.20 -2.91 3.37
CA PHE A 75 -7.42 -3.01 4.14
C PHE A 75 -7.22 -3.53 5.57
N PRO A 76 -6.42 -4.59 5.83
CA PRO A 76 -6.12 -5.04 7.18
C PRO A 76 -5.38 -4.00 8.05
N TYR A 77 -4.54 -3.18 7.42
CA TYR A 77 -3.91 -2.03 8.08
C TYR A 77 -4.95 -0.99 8.52
N PHE A 78 -5.96 -0.70 7.69
CA PHE A 78 -7.05 0.21 8.06
C PHE A 78 -7.86 -0.36 9.22
N THR A 79 -8.18 -1.65 9.19
CA THR A 79 -8.90 -2.33 10.27
C THR A 79 -8.10 -2.30 11.59
N ALA A 80 -6.81 -2.60 11.56
CA ALA A 80 -5.95 -2.54 12.74
C ALA A 80 -5.87 -1.14 13.33
N THR A 81 -5.76 -0.12 12.48
CA THR A 81 -5.73 1.28 12.89
C THR A 81 -7.07 1.73 13.47
N ALA A 82 -8.19 1.36 12.85
CA ALA A 82 -9.53 1.64 13.36
C ALA A 82 -9.79 0.94 14.70
N TRP A 83 -9.32 -0.30 14.85
CA TRP A 83 -9.39 -1.04 16.11
C TRP A 83 -8.65 -0.31 17.24
N TYR A 84 -7.43 0.17 16.96
CA TYR A 84 -6.63 0.95 17.93
C TYR A 84 -7.34 2.23 18.36
N HIS A 85 -8.06 2.90 17.47
CA HIS A 85 -8.80 4.13 17.73
C HIS A 85 -10.24 3.91 18.21
N ASN A 86 -10.65 2.67 18.49
CA ASN A 86 -12.02 2.31 18.92
C ASN A 86 -13.10 2.75 17.92
N LYS A 87 -12.84 2.59 16.63
CA LYS A 87 -13.74 2.99 15.55
C LYS A 87 -14.42 1.82 14.83
N LEU A 88 -14.17 0.57 15.23
CA LEU A 88 -14.86 -0.59 14.67
C LEU A 88 -16.28 -0.69 15.24
N SER A 89 -17.13 -1.51 14.60
CA SER A 89 -18.41 -1.90 15.18
C SER A 89 -18.22 -2.61 16.53
N ASP A 90 -19.19 -2.49 17.43
CA ASP A 90 -19.09 -2.98 18.82
C ASP A 90 -18.72 -4.46 18.96
N ASP A 91 -19.18 -5.30 18.04
CA ASP A 91 -18.91 -6.74 18.02
C ASP A 91 -17.46 -7.04 17.59
N LEU A 92 -16.92 -6.27 16.64
CA LEU A 92 -15.54 -6.36 16.19
C LEU A 92 -14.57 -5.73 17.21
N GLN A 93 -14.95 -4.60 17.80
CA GLN A 93 -14.11 -3.90 18.76
C GLN A 93 -13.80 -4.74 20.02
N ARG A 94 -14.67 -5.68 20.38
CA ARG A 94 -14.45 -6.59 21.52
C ARG A 94 -13.52 -7.77 21.23
N LYS A 95 -13.16 -7.98 19.97
CA LYS A 95 -12.25 -9.05 19.56
C LYS A 95 -10.78 -8.62 19.74
N SER A 96 -9.90 -9.60 19.78
CA SER A 96 -8.46 -9.34 19.74
C SER A 96 -8.03 -8.76 18.40
N LEU A 97 -6.88 -8.09 18.38
CA LEU A 97 -6.30 -7.54 17.13
C LEU A 97 -6.10 -8.63 16.08
N ASP A 98 -5.59 -9.79 16.48
CA ASP A 98 -5.32 -10.91 15.56
C ASP A 98 -6.62 -11.43 14.91
N GLU A 99 -7.70 -11.56 15.70
CA GLU A 99 -9.01 -11.99 15.19
C GLU A 99 -9.59 -10.97 14.17
N VAL A 100 -9.49 -9.66 14.45
CA VAL A 100 -10.02 -8.65 13.51
C VAL A 100 -9.18 -8.56 12.23
N ILE A 101 -7.87 -8.77 12.31
CA ILE A 101 -7.00 -8.84 11.14
C ILE A 101 -7.38 -10.04 10.27
N GLU A 102 -7.57 -11.23 10.85
CA GLU A 102 -7.97 -12.43 10.11
C GLU A 102 -9.33 -12.24 9.41
N ILE A 103 -10.31 -11.65 10.11
CA ILE A 103 -11.62 -11.31 9.53
C ILE A 103 -11.46 -10.32 8.38
N SER A 104 -10.63 -9.30 8.57
CA SER A 104 -10.36 -8.27 7.58
C SER A 104 -9.68 -8.81 6.33
N ASP A 105 -8.67 -9.68 6.48
CA ASP A 105 -8.01 -10.38 5.37
C ASP A 105 -9.01 -11.23 4.59
N GLY A 106 -9.81 -12.01 5.29
CA GLY A 106 -10.86 -12.84 4.68
C GLY A 106 -11.83 -12.00 3.86
N PHE A 107 -12.31 -10.89 4.41
CA PHE A 107 -13.20 -9.96 3.71
C PHE A 107 -12.52 -9.30 2.50
N ALA A 108 -11.29 -8.80 2.69
CA ALA A 108 -10.55 -8.08 1.66
C ALA A 108 -10.37 -8.91 0.38
N TYR A 109 -9.95 -10.15 0.52
CA TYR A 109 -9.67 -11.01 -0.65
C TYR A 109 -10.89 -11.74 -1.19
N ASN A 110 -11.83 -12.15 -0.33
CA ASN A 110 -12.96 -12.97 -0.78
C ASN A 110 -14.20 -12.16 -1.19
N GLU A 111 -14.34 -10.93 -0.69
CA GLU A 111 -15.52 -10.12 -0.95
C GLU A 111 -15.18 -8.76 -1.58
N LEU A 112 -14.25 -8.00 -1.00
CA LEU A 112 -13.93 -6.66 -1.48
C LEU A 112 -13.25 -6.68 -2.86
N LEU A 113 -12.20 -7.48 -3.04
CA LEU A 113 -11.47 -7.59 -4.30
C LEU A 113 -12.39 -7.93 -5.48
N PRO A 114 -13.20 -9.01 -5.43
CA PRO A 114 -14.10 -9.33 -6.53
C PRO A 114 -15.20 -8.28 -6.72
N SER A 115 -15.61 -7.55 -5.69
CA SER A 115 -16.60 -6.48 -5.80
C SER A 115 -16.01 -5.25 -6.51
N ILE A 116 -14.81 -4.82 -6.16
CA ILE A 116 -14.12 -3.73 -6.86
C ILE A 116 -13.84 -4.11 -8.32
N ALA A 117 -13.41 -5.34 -8.57
CA ALA A 117 -13.12 -5.82 -9.93
C ALA A 117 -14.33 -5.79 -10.87
N LYS A 118 -15.55 -5.94 -10.35
CA LYS A 118 -16.79 -5.82 -11.14
C LYS A 118 -17.10 -4.37 -11.53
N GLY A 119 -16.62 -3.39 -10.77
CA GLY A 119 -16.84 -1.98 -11.05
C GLY A 119 -18.32 -1.64 -11.28
N GLY A 120 -18.65 -1.00 -12.37
CA GLY A 120 -20.02 -0.62 -12.74
C GLY A 120 -20.99 -1.79 -13.00
N PHE A 121 -20.50 -3.03 -13.08
CA PHE A 121 -21.33 -4.23 -13.20
C PHE A 121 -21.73 -4.84 -11.85
N LEU A 122 -21.26 -4.28 -10.73
CA LEU A 122 -21.66 -4.72 -9.42
C LEU A 122 -23.11 -4.37 -9.14
N ASN A 123 -23.91 -5.34 -8.67
CA ASN A 123 -25.29 -5.10 -8.27
C ASN A 123 -25.36 -4.11 -7.10
N ASN A 124 -26.29 -3.16 -7.13
CA ASN A 124 -26.41 -2.12 -6.12
C ASN A 124 -26.63 -2.67 -4.70
N ASN A 125 -27.48 -3.70 -4.54
CA ASN A 125 -27.69 -4.31 -3.22
C ASN A 125 -26.40 -4.90 -2.66
N VAL A 126 -25.62 -5.56 -3.51
CA VAL A 126 -24.29 -6.10 -3.11
C VAL A 126 -23.33 -4.97 -2.79
N LYS A 127 -23.34 -3.88 -3.58
CA LYS A 127 -22.50 -2.69 -3.30
C LYS A 127 -22.81 -2.12 -1.91
N GLU A 128 -24.08 -2.01 -1.54
CA GLU A 128 -24.51 -1.53 -0.23
C GLU A 128 -24.10 -2.46 0.91
N GLU A 129 -24.22 -3.78 0.72
CA GLU A 129 -23.78 -4.78 1.72
C GLU A 129 -22.28 -4.70 1.95
N ILE A 130 -21.48 -4.62 0.89
CA ILE A 130 -20.03 -4.45 0.98
C ILE A 130 -19.66 -3.12 1.67
N ALA A 131 -20.37 -2.02 1.34
CA ALA A 131 -20.11 -0.73 1.98
C ALA A 131 -20.35 -0.77 3.50
N LYS A 132 -21.41 -1.44 3.97
CA LYS A 132 -21.68 -1.65 5.41
C LYS A 132 -20.58 -2.46 6.10
N LYS A 133 -20.06 -3.49 5.42
CA LYS A 133 -18.95 -4.28 5.96
C LYS A 133 -17.66 -3.45 6.03
N ILE A 134 -17.39 -2.62 5.02
CA ILE A 134 -16.26 -1.68 5.04
C ILE A 134 -16.39 -0.72 6.23
N GLU A 135 -17.58 -0.08 6.41
CA GLU A 135 -17.83 0.79 7.56
C GLU A 135 -17.56 0.07 8.88
N SER A 136 -18.09 -1.15 9.07
CA SER A 136 -17.91 -1.91 10.31
C SER A 136 -16.44 -2.28 10.60
N LEU A 137 -15.63 -2.52 9.57
CA LEU A 137 -14.23 -2.93 9.65
C LEU A 137 -13.24 -1.75 9.64
N THR A 138 -13.68 -0.56 9.23
CA THR A 138 -12.75 0.58 9.09
C THR A 138 -13.20 1.83 9.84
N GLY A 139 -14.45 1.89 10.31
CA GLY A 139 -15.01 3.09 10.92
C GLY A 139 -15.27 4.25 9.94
N ILE A 140 -15.05 4.04 8.64
CA ILE A 140 -15.34 5.06 7.63
C ILE A 140 -16.83 5.04 7.32
N GLU A 141 -17.49 6.19 7.38
CA GLU A 141 -18.92 6.32 7.17
C GLU A 141 -19.39 5.70 5.85
N TYR A 142 -20.50 4.97 5.90
CA TYR A 142 -21.13 4.29 4.78
C TYR A 142 -21.27 5.15 3.51
N ASN A 143 -21.73 6.40 3.64
CA ASN A 143 -21.88 7.29 2.49
C ASN A 143 -20.53 7.64 1.84
N VAL A 144 -19.49 7.85 2.66
CA VAL A 144 -18.12 8.10 2.16
C VAL A 144 -17.61 6.89 1.38
N VAL A 145 -17.90 5.68 1.86
CA VAL A 145 -17.53 4.43 1.17
C VAL A 145 -18.23 4.31 -0.18
N LEU A 146 -19.53 4.60 -0.23
CA LEU A 146 -20.31 4.55 -1.48
C LEU A 146 -19.86 5.59 -2.50
N ASP A 147 -19.62 6.82 -2.07
CA ASP A 147 -19.16 7.94 -2.92
C ASP A 147 -17.78 7.65 -3.55
N ASN A 148 -16.98 6.83 -2.88
CA ASN A 148 -15.66 6.39 -3.35
C ASN A 148 -15.69 5.00 -4.01
N ASN A 149 -16.87 4.49 -4.40
CA ASN A 149 -17.04 3.20 -5.09
C ASN A 149 -16.36 2.01 -4.39
N LEU A 150 -16.51 1.93 -3.06
CA LEU A 150 -15.94 0.89 -2.18
C LEU A 150 -14.41 0.96 -2.02
N ILE A 151 -13.76 1.98 -2.56
CA ILE A 151 -12.31 2.10 -2.54
C ILE A 151 -11.92 3.10 -1.47
N ILE A 152 -11.24 2.63 -0.45
CA ILE A 152 -10.65 3.46 0.58
C ILE A 152 -9.15 3.59 0.27
N THR A 153 -8.73 4.78 -0.14
CA THR A 153 -7.30 5.07 -0.26
C THR A 153 -6.72 5.43 1.10
N THR A 154 -5.42 5.26 1.26
CA THR A 154 -4.70 5.63 2.49
C THR A 154 -4.94 7.10 2.87
N GLY A 155 -4.92 8.00 1.89
CA GLY A 155 -5.18 9.42 2.12
C GLY A 155 -6.61 9.72 2.55
N LEU A 156 -7.61 9.02 2.00
CA LEU A 156 -9.00 9.12 2.42
C LEU A 156 -9.16 8.60 3.86
N PHE A 157 -8.61 7.42 4.15
CA PHE A 157 -8.66 6.81 5.48
C PHE A 157 -8.09 7.73 6.56
N TRP A 158 -6.91 8.28 6.34
CA TRP A 158 -6.27 9.19 7.29
C TRP A 158 -7.09 10.43 7.58
N LYS A 159 -7.79 10.94 6.58
CA LYS A 159 -8.60 12.14 6.70
C LYS A 159 -9.94 11.88 7.40
N GLU A 160 -10.56 10.73 7.13
CA GLU A 160 -11.95 10.49 7.54
C GLU A 160 -12.06 9.76 8.89
N LEU A 161 -11.09 8.91 9.29
CA LEU A 161 -11.22 8.04 10.48
C LEU A 161 -11.52 8.81 11.78
N LEU A 162 -10.86 9.95 12.02
CA LEU A 162 -11.00 10.75 13.23
C LEU A 162 -11.62 12.14 12.94
N ARG A 163 -12.27 12.29 11.80
CA ARG A 163 -12.82 13.57 11.36
C ARG A 163 -13.86 14.16 12.32
N ASP A 164 -14.70 13.32 12.88
CA ASP A 164 -15.71 13.68 13.86
C ASP A 164 -15.12 14.20 15.19
N GLU A 165 -13.89 13.79 15.50
CA GLU A 165 -13.10 14.25 16.65
C GLU A 165 -12.23 15.49 16.33
N GLY A 166 -12.24 15.95 15.09
CA GLY A 166 -11.43 17.09 14.64
C GLY A 166 -9.95 16.78 14.40
N PHE A 167 -9.60 15.48 14.26
CA PHE A 167 -8.24 15.02 14.02
C PHE A 167 -8.08 14.37 12.65
N THR A 168 -6.85 14.24 12.22
CA THR A 168 -6.41 13.40 11.10
C THR A 168 -5.34 12.44 11.59
N ILE A 169 -5.28 11.24 11.01
CA ILE A 169 -4.18 10.30 11.29
C ILE A 169 -2.89 10.92 10.73
N GLY A 170 -1.88 11.07 11.60
CA GLY A 170 -0.54 11.51 11.21
C GLY A 170 0.31 10.38 10.64
N ARG A 171 1.37 10.78 9.93
CA ARG A 171 2.43 9.86 9.49
C ARG A 171 3.35 9.52 10.64
#